data_3665bea3df03a1afbc89ab7427511f64
#
_entry.id   3665bea3df03a1afbc89ab7427511f64
#
_cell.length_a   1.000
_cell.length_b   1.000
_cell.length_c   1.000
_cell.angle_alpha   90.00
_cell.angle_beta   90.00
_cell.angle_gamma   90.00
#
_symmetry.space_group_name_H-M   'P 1'
#
loop_
_entity.id
_entity.type
_entity.pdbx_description
1 polymer ?
#
loop_
_entity_poly.entity_id
_entity_poly.type
_entity_poly.pdbx_seq_one_letter_code
_entity_poly.pdbx_strand_id
1 'polypeptide(L)'
;MKILLLGDYSNVHATLALGLRALGHKVTLASDGDTWKNYPRDIDLKRPSLGKLPSIVYFLHLLRTFRQFKNYDVVQLINPCFLPLKAERIRPFYHFLRRHNRKVFLGAFGMDHYWVEAGLDCKTFRYSDFNIGNKVRKSVDNEIWIRDWLYGEKGKLNKEIAENCAPIRPPPGQG
;
A
#
# COMPACT_ATOMS: atom_id res chain seq x y z
N MET A 1 3.27 1.62 21.68
CA MET A 1 3.98 2.09 20.46
C MET A 1 3.11 3.11 19.73
N LYS A 2 3.72 3.99 18.95
CA LYS A 2 3.04 4.91 18.03
C LYS A 2 3.06 4.29 16.62
N ILE A 3 1.89 4.00 16.06
CA ILE A 3 1.74 3.23 14.81
C ILE A 3 0.97 4.07 13.80
N LEU A 4 1.47 4.14 12.56
CA LEU A 4 0.79 4.71 11.41
C LEU A 4 0.39 3.58 10.46
N LEU A 5 -0.89 3.49 10.15
CA LEU A 5 -1.44 2.64 9.10
C LEU A 5 -1.81 3.52 7.90
N LEU A 6 -1.21 3.25 6.73
CA LEU A 6 -1.32 4.12 5.58
C LEU A 6 -1.95 3.41 4.38
N GLY A 7 -3.06 3.97 3.90
CA GLY A 7 -3.98 3.34 2.96
C GLY A 7 -4.92 2.37 3.65
N ASP A 8 -6.02 2.02 3.00
CA ASP A 8 -6.93 0.95 3.45
C ASP A 8 -7.60 0.31 2.23
N TYR A 9 -7.69 -1.01 2.25
CA TYR A 9 -8.47 -1.80 1.30
C TYR A 9 -9.39 -2.73 2.08
N SER A 10 -10.66 -2.74 1.71
CA SER A 10 -11.66 -3.64 2.28
C SER A 10 -11.69 -3.65 3.82
N ASN A 11 -11.47 -2.49 4.45
CA ASN A 11 -11.49 -2.29 5.91
C ASN A 11 -10.37 -3.04 6.69
N VAL A 12 -9.31 -3.47 6.01
CA VAL A 12 -8.22 -4.24 6.65
C VAL A 12 -7.49 -3.40 7.69
N HIS A 13 -7.02 -2.21 7.30
CA HIS A 13 -6.28 -1.34 8.22
C HIS A 13 -7.20 -0.72 9.29
N ALA A 14 -8.46 -0.43 8.98
CA ALA A 14 -9.40 0.05 9.98
C ALA A 14 -9.68 -1.00 11.06
N THR A 15 -9.87 -2.27 10.67
CA THR A 15 -10.01 -3.39 11.62
C THR A 15 -8.73 -3.60 12.43
N LEU A 16 -7.58 -3.57 11.80
CA LEU A 16 -6.27 -3.68 12.47
C LEU A 16 -6.08 -2.55 13.48
N ALA A 17 -6.47 -1.30 13.12
CA ALA A 17 -6.39 -0.15 14.02
C ALA A 17 -7.20 -0.36 15.30
N LEU A 18 -8.41 -0.93 15.19
CA LEU A 18 -9.26 -1.24 16.36
C LEU A 18 -8.56 -2.24 17.30
N GLY A 19 -8.05 -3.34 16.76
CA GLY A 19 -7.33 -4.35 17.53
C GLY A 19 -6.08 -3.79 18.22
N LEU A 20 -5.25 -3.04 17.49
CA LEU A 20 -4.05 -2.43 18.05
C LEU A 20 -4.35 -1.39 19.13
N ARG A 21 -5.43 -0.60 18.99
CA ARG A 21 -5.89 0.34 20.01
C ARG A 21 -6.37 -0.39 21.28
N ALA A 22 -7.09 -1.51 21.12
CA ALA A 22 -7.52 -2.36 22.26
C ALA A 22 -6.31 -2.92 23.03
N LEU A 23 -5.17 -3.15 22.34
CA LEU A 23 -3.90 -3.54 22.97
C LEU A 23 -3.11 -2.36 23.56
N GLY A 24 -3.69 -1.16 23.64
CA GLY A 24 -3.06 0.01 24.24
C GLY A 24 -2.05 0.75 23.34
N HIS A 25 -2.05 0.51 22.05
CA HIS A 25 -1.18 1.24 21.11
C HIS A 25 -1.82 2.56 20.64
N LYS A 26 -1.00 3.57 20.41
CA LYS A 26 -1.42 4.83 19.79
C LYS A 26 -1.40 4.67 18.28
N VAL A 27 -2.57 4.49 17.67
CA VAL A 27 -2.70 4.20 16.23
C VAL A 27 -3.31 5.38 15.49
N THR A 28 -2.69 5.77 14.38
CA THR A 28 -3.23 6.71 13.40
C THR A 28 -3.49 5.96 12.10
N LEU A 29 -4.72 6.00 11.61
CA LEU A 29 -5.12 5.49 10.30
C LEU A 29 -5.30 6.65 9.33
N ALA A 30 -4.53 6.66 8.24
CA ALA A 30 -4.62 7.64 7.18
C ALA A 30 -4.91 6.95 5.85
N SER A 31 -6.07 7.20 5.26
CA SER A 31 -6.51 6.58 4.00
C SER A 31 -7.46 7.46 3.22
N ASP A 32 -7.80 7.07 2.00
CA ASP A 32 -8.88 7.67 1.21
C ASP A 32 -10.25 7.03 1.49
N GLY A 33 -10.31 6.07 2.42
CA GLY A 33 -11.53 5.35 2.80
C GLY A 33 -11.97 4.28 1.82
N ASP A 34 -11.08 3.79 0.96
CA ASP A 34 -11.37 2.80 -0.10
C ASP A 34 -12.49 3.30 -1.03
N THR A 35 -12.29 4.52 -1.54
CA THR A 35 -13.14 5.20 -2.53
C THR A 35 -14.59 5.44 -2.07
N TRP A 36 -15.58 4.75 -2.65
CA TRP A 36 -17.01 4.92 -2.37
C TRP A 36 -17.47 4.26 -1.06
N LYS A 37 -16.71 3.27 -0.55
CA LYS A 37 -17.03 2.54 0.69
C LYS A 37 -16.89 3.41 1.93
N ASN A 38 -16.06 4.46 1.86
CA ASN A 38 -15.89 5.49 2.87
C ASN A 38 -15.63 4.95 4.30
N TYR A 39 -14.72 3.98 4.42
CA TYR A 39 -14.33 3.40 5.70
C TYR A 39 -13.79 4.43 6.70
N PRO A 40 -13.95 4.18 8.03
CA PRO A 40 -13.46 5.06 9.08
C PRO A 40 -11.95 5.29 8.99
N ARG A 41 -11.53 6.53 9.23
CA ARG A 41 -10.11 6.95 9.25
C ARG A 41 -9.91 8.15 10.14
N ASP A 42 -8.70 8.35 10.63
CA ASP A 42 -8.34 9.52 11.45
C ASP A 42 -7.92 10.69 10.56
N ILE A 43 -7.24 10.39 9.44
CA ILE A 43 -6.76 11.40 8.49
C ILE A 43 -7.26 11.04 7.10
N ASP A 44 -8.03 11.95 6.52
CA ASP A 44 -8.57 11.77 5.18
C ASP A 44 -7.54 12.16 4.10
N LEU A 45 -7.17 11.18 3.28
CA LEU A 45 -6.29 11.34 2.12
C LEU A 45 -7.07 11.32 0.80
N LYS A 46 -8.39 11.35 0.85
CA LYS A 46 -9.23 11.34 -0.33
C LYS A 46 -8.97 12.59 -1.19
N ARG A 47 -8.88 12.36 -2.49
CA ARG A 47 -8.84 13.48 -3.44
C ARG A 47 -10.19 14.19 -3.44
N PRO A 48 -10.24 15.51 -3.17
CA PRO A 48 -11.50 16.25 -3.23
C PRO A 48 -12.17 16.12 -4.60
N SER A 49 -13.47 15.83 -4.59
CA SER A 49 -14.28 15.65 -5.80
C SER A 49 -14.67 16.98 -6.47
N LEU A 50 -14.31 18.12 -5.87
CA LEU A 50 -14.54 19.45 -6.41
C LEU A 50 -13.85 19.58 -7.77
N GLY A 51 -14.65 19.44 -8.83
CA GLY A 51 -14.28 19.39 -10.24
C GLY A 51 -12.98 20.10 -10.57
N LYS A 52 -12.10 19.65 -11.34
CA LYS A 52 -10.88 20.30 -11.88
C LYS A 52 -9.95 21.02 -10.88
N LEU A 53 -9.95 20.64 -9.57
CA LEU A 53 -8.82 21.05 -8.74
C LEU A 53 -7.55 20.51 -9.38
N PRO A 54 -6.58 21.37 -9.74
CA PRO A 54 -5.36 20.93 -10.38
C PRO A 54 -4.70 19.84 -9.54
N SER A 55 -4.19 18.79 -10.16
CA SER A 55 -3.46 17.70 -9.47
C SER A 55 -2.35 18.25 -8.58
N ILE A 56 -1.89 19.46 -8.84
CA ILE A 56 -0.88 20.16 -8.06
C ILE A 56 -1.41 20.58 -6.68
N VAL A 57 -2.64 21.05 -6.57
CA VAL A 57 -3.24 21.46 -5.29
C VAL A 57 -3.38 20.25 -4.38
N TYR A 58 -3.86 19.14 -4.92
CA TYR A 58 -3.93 17.88 -4.17
C TYR A 58 -2.54 17.38 -3.74
N PHE A 59 -1.55 17.48 -4.61
CA PHE A 59 -0.18 17.10 -4.29
C PHE A 59 0.41 17.97 -3.17
N LEU A 60 0.20 19.28 -3.21
CA LEU A 60 0.60 20.21 -2.15
C LEU A 60 -0.11 19.93 -0.82
N HIS A 61 -1.41 19.56 -0.87
CA HIS A 61 -2.17 19.12 0.30
C HIS A 61 -1.53 17.87 0.91
N LEU A 62 -1.18 16.86 0.11
CA LEU A 62 -0.48 15.68 0.59
C LEU A 62 0.88 16.01 1.19
N LEU A 63 1.68 16.84 0.55
CA LEU A 63 2.97 17.29 1.09
C LEU A 63 2.83 17.93 2.48
N ARG A 64 1.78 18.76 2.67
CA ARG A 64 1.49 19.37 3.97
C ARG A 64 1.06 18.33 5.00
N THR A 65 0.18 17.41 4.61
CA THR A 65 -0.33 16.34 5.47
C THR A 65 0.78 15.40 5.91
N PHE A 66 1.70 15.04 5.01
CA PHE A 66 2.82 14.14 5.32
C PHE A 66 3.80 14.69 6.37
N ARG A 67 3.85 16.00 6.58
CA ARG A 67 4.70 16.60 7.64
C ARG A 67 4.36 16.06 9.04
N GLN A 68 3.14 15.60 9.28
CA GLN A 68 2.71 15.00 10.55
C GLN A 68 3.03 13.51 10.67
N PHE A 69 3.41 12.83 9.56
CA PHE A 69 3.75 11.40 9.53
C PHE A 69 5.22 11.15 9.90
N LYS A 70 5.63 11.69 11.04
CA LYS A 70 6.98 11.57 11.60
C LYS A 70 6.95 10.95 12.99
N ASN A 71 8.07 10.35 13.38
CA ASN A 71 8.29 9.84 14.73
C ASN A 71 7.29 8.75 15.12
N TYR A 72 6.94 7.88 14.17
CA TYR A 72 6.23 6.66 14.45
C TYR A 72 7.23 5.52 14.68
N ASP A 73 6.90 4.63 15.63
CA ASP A 73 7.66 3.40 15.85
C ASP A 73 7.50 2.44 14.68
N VAL A 74 6.28 2.39 14.14
CA VAL A 74 5.90 1.53 13.01
C VAL A 74 5.04 2.32 12.03
N VAL A 75 5.36 2.18 10.75
CA VAL A 75 4.50 2.59 9.64
C VAL A 75 4.19 1.32 8.84
N GLN A 76 2.93 1.02 8.62
CA GLN A 76 2.50 -0.05 7.72
C GLN A 76 1.81 0.54 6.50
N LEU A 77 2.34 0.22 5.32
CA LEU A 77 1.74 0.54 4.04
C LEU A 77 0.77 -0.57 3.66
N ILE A 78 -0.44 -0.25 3.23
CA ILE A 78 -1.42 -1.26 2.78
C ILE A 78 -0.93 -1.98 1.52
N ASN A 79 -0.28 -1.24 0.63
CA ASN A 79 0.16 -1.69 -0.69
C ASN A 79 1.23 -0.70 -1.19
N PRO A 80 2.07 -1.02 -2.18
CA PRO A 80 2.99 -0.06 -2.77
C PRO A 80 2.31 1.22 -3.29
N CYS A 81 1.08 1.12 -3.76
CA CYS A 81 0.26 2.25 -4.20
C CYS A 81 -0.63 2.79 -3.05
N PHE A 82 -0.06 3.07 -1.88
CA PHE A 82 -0.75 3.54 -0.67
C PHE A 82 -1.35 4.95 -0.75
N LEU A 83 -1.15 5.65 -1.86
CA LEU A 83 -1.75 6.95 -2.16
C LEU A 83 -2.43 6.91 -3.54
N PRO A 84 -3.52 7.66 -3.77
CA PRO A 84 -4.18 7.76 -5.07
C PRO A 84 -3.39 8.66 -6.03
N LEU A 85 -2.14 8.32 -6.28
CA LEU A 85 -1.19 8.99 -7.15
C LEU A 85 -0.56 7.99 -8.14
N LYS A 86 0.08 8.52 -9.18
CA LYS A 86 0.96 7.71 -10.01
C LYS A 86 2.20 7.26 -9.21
N ALA A 87 2.73 6.09 -9.50
CA ALA A 87 3.83 5.47 -8.75
C ALA A 87 5.06 6.39 -8.60
N GLU A 88 5.41 7.13 -9.65
CA GLU A 88 6.54 8.06 -9.64
C GLU A 88 6.36 9.20 -8.62
N ARG A 89 5.10 9.58 -8.37
CA ARG A 89 4.75 10.62 -7.40
C ARG A 89 4.60 10.07 -5.97
N ILE A 90 4.44 8.76 -5.81
CA ILE A 90 4.40 8.09 -4.50
C ILE A 90 5.81 7.96 -3.92
N ARG A 91 6.81 7.71 -4.77
CA ARG A 91 8.20 7.46 -4.36
C ARG A 91 8.78 8.51 -3.36
N PRO A 92 8.64 9.82 -3.56
CA PRO A 92 9.11 10.80 -2.58
C PRO A 92 8.44 10.68 -1.21
N PHE A 93 7.16 10.32 -1.16
CA PHE A 93 6.44 10.09 0.10
C PHE A 93 6.95 8.85 0.82
N TYR A 94 7.25 7.78 0.10
CA TYR A 94 7.86 6.58 0.65
C TYR A 94 9.24 6.89 1.28
N HIS A 95 10.11 7.59 0.57
CA HIS A 95 11.42 7.99 1.11
C HIS A 95 11.29 8.89 2.33
N PHE A 96 10.31 9.80 2.34
CA PHE A 96 10.00 10.61 3.51
C PHE A 96 9.63 9.73 4.72
N LEU A 97 8.74 8.77 4.55
CA LEU A 97 8.33 7.86 5.63
C LEU A 97 9.52 7.06 6.17
N ARG A 98 10.35 6.52 5.30
CA ARG A 98 11.56 5.78 5.70
C ARG A 98 12.55 6.65 6.49
N ARG A 99 12.75 7.87 6.08
CA ARG A 99 13.73 8.79 6.70
C ARG A 99 13.29 9.27 8.08
N HIS A 100 11.98 9.39 8.33
CA HIS A 100 11.45 10.05 9.52
C HIS A 100 10.75 9.12 10.51
N ASN A 101 10.76 7.81 10.27
CA ASN A 101 10.14 6.83 11.14
C ASN A 101 11.08 5.65 11.41
N ARG A 102 10.82 4.91 12.49
CA ARG A 102 11.75 3.87 12.96
C ARG A 102 11.73 2.63 12.06
N LYS A 103 10.54 2.14 11.69
CA LYS A 103 10.36 0.97 10.82
C LYS A 103 9.20 1.19 9.86
N VAL A 104 9.38 0.78 8.61
CA VAL A 104 8.32 0.79 7.59
C VAL A 104 8.11 -0.65 7.13
N PHE A 105 6.87 -1.11 7.12
CA PHE A 105 6.45 -2.43 6.65
C PHE A 105 5.54 -2.29 5.43
N LEU A 106 5.64 -3.25 4.52
CA LEU A 106 4.72 -3.40 3.39
C LEU A 106 3.68 -4.46 3.72
N GLY A 107 2.40 -4.12 3.65
CA GLY A 107 1.29 -5.04 3.87
C GLY A 107 1.03 -5.98 2.70
N ALA A 108 1.39 -5.59 1.49
CA ALA A 108 1.20 -6.36 0.26
C ALA A 108 -0.25 -6.86 0.05
N PHE A 109 -1.24 -6.04 0.42
CA PHE A 109 -2.65 -6.35 0.20
C PHE A 109 -3.10 -5.88 -1.19
N GLY A 110 -3.83 -6.74 -1.89
CA GLY A 110 -4.31 -6.48 -3.25
C GLY A 110 -3.27 -6.80 -4.33
N MET A 111 -3.43 -6.19 -5.50
CA MET A 111 -2.57 -6.42 -6.65
C MET A 111 -1.16 -5.84 -6.43
N ASP A 112 -0.13 -6.63 -6.67
CA ASP A 112 1.26 -6.21 -6.61
C ASP A 112 2.14 -6.96 -7.63
N HIS A 113 3.43 -6.61 -7.72
CA HIS A 113 4.37 -7.22 -8.65
C HIS A 113 4.49 -8.73 -8.43
N TYR A 114 4.65 -9.16 -7.19
CA TYR A 114 4.91 -10.57 -6.84
C TYR A 114 3.68 -11.45 -7.05
N TRP A 115 2.48 -10.91 -6.80
CA TRP A 115 1.22 -11.59 -7.10
C TRP A 115 1.05 -11.82 -8.60
N VAL A 116 1.32 -10.81 -9.42
CA VAL A 116 1.25 -10.93 -10.89
C VAL A 116 2.27 -11.93 -11.41
N GLU A 117 3.52 -11.84 -10.94
CA GLU A 117 4.59 -12.76 -11.33
C GLU A 117 4.27 -14.22 -10.98
N ALA A 118 3.85 -14.47 -9.74
CA ALA A 118 3.49 -15.80 -9.28
C ALA A 118 2.22 -16.36 -9.96
N GLY A 119 1.27 -15.48 -10.32
CA GLY A 119 0.09 -15.90 -11.09
C GLY A 119 0.39 -16.30 -12.54
N LEU A 120 1.44 -15.72 -13.12
CA LEU A 120 1.83 -15.99 -14.51
C LEU A 120 2.73 -17.22 -14.67
N ASP A 121 3.42 -17.67 -13.62
CA ASP A 121 4.29 -18.84 -13.68
C ASP A 121 3.53 -20.15 -13.87
N CYS A 122 2.19 -20.14 -13.65
CA CYS A 122 1.27 -21.29 -13.76
C CYS A 122 1.67 -22.51 -12.89
N LYS A 123 2.51 -22.31 -11.88
CA LYS A 123 3.04 -23.35 -10.99
C LYS A 123 2.70 -23.07 -9.53
N THR A 124 2.89 -21.80 -9.09
CA THR A 124 2.67 -21.39 -7.72
C THR A 124 1.21 -21.51 -7.31
N PHE A 125 0.29 -21.14 -8.20
CA PHE A 125 -1.15 -21.19 -7.95
C PHE A 125 -1.85 -22.09 -8.97
N ARG A 126 -2.76 -22.95 -8.47
CA ARG A 126 -3.66 -23.72 -9.35
C ARG A 126 -4.65 -22.81 -10.07
N TYR A 127 -5.08 -21.73 -9.40
CA TYR A 127 -5.98 -20.71 -9.94
C TYR A 127 -5.56 -19.35 -9.43
N SER A 128 -5.56 -18.35 -10.30
CA SER A 128 -5.38 -16.94 -9.96
C SER A 128 -6.12 -16.06 -10.97
N ASP A 129 -6.02 -14.75 -10.80
CA ASP A 129 -6.50 -13.81 -11.82
C ASP A 129 -5.82 -14.05 -13.18
N PHE A 130 -4.59 -14.59 -13.18
CA PHE A 130 -3.71 -14.72 -14.33
C PHE A 130 -3.65 -16.14 -14.90
N ASN A 131 -4.08 -17.19 -14.17
CA ASN A 131 -4.00 -18.56 -14.64
C ASN A 131 -5.17 -19.45 -14.22
N ILE A 132 -5.40 -20.49 -15.00
CA ILE A 132 -6.24 -21.65 -14.65
C ILE A 132 -5.42 -22.90 -14.94
N GLY A 133 -5.02 -23.61 -13.89
CA GLY A 133 -4.07 -24.72 -14.02
C GLY A 133 -2.76 -24.22 -14.65
N ASN A 134 -2.31 -24.88 -15.69
CA ASN A 134 -1.08 -24.56 -16.44
C ASN A 134 -1.30 -23.58 -17.62
N LYS A 135 -2.47 -22.94 -17.71
CA LYS A 135 -2.81 -22.03 -18.80
C LYS A 135 -2.98 -20.61 -18.31
N VAL A 136 -2.27 -19.67 -18.94
CA VAL A 136 -2.44 -18.22 -18.67
C VAL A 136 -3.81 -17.76 -19.17
N ARG A 137 -4.51 -17.00 -18.34
CA ARG A 137 -5.76 -16.31 -18.70
C ARG A 137 -5.43 -15.02 -19.45
N LYS A 138 -5.98 -14.91 -20.66
CA LYS A 138 -5.89 -13.69 -21.46
C LYS A 138 -7.15 -12.85 -21.24
N SER A 139 -6.99 -11.62 -20.75
CA SER A 139 -8.03 -10.60 -20.65
C SER A 139 -7.38 -9.21 -20.77
N VAL A 140 -8.17 -8.22 -21.14
CA VAL A 140 -7.69 -6.82 -21.22
C VAL A 140 -7.17 -6.34 -19.87
N ASP A 141 -7.85 -6.67 -18.79
CA ASP A 141 -7.43 -6.30 -17.43
C ASP A 141 -6.09 -6.93 -17.06
N ASN A 142 -5.89 -8.21 -17.40
CA ASN A 142 -4.63 -8.90 -17.13
C ASN A 142 -3.47 -8.26 -17.92
N GLU A 143 -3.67 -7.87 -19.18
CA GLU A 143 -2.66 -7.19 -19.97
C GLU A 143 -2.26 -5.85 -19.36
N ILE A 144 -3.24 -5.08 -18.84
CA ILE A 144 -2.99 -3.83 -18.12
C ILE A 144 -2.19 -4.09 -16.84
N TRP A 145 -2.58 -5.07 -16.03
CA TRP A 145 -1.90 -5.40 -14.78
C TRP A 145 -0.49 -5.92 -15.02
N ILE A 146 -0.29 -6.79 -16.00
CA ILE A 146 1.04 -7.29 -16.40
C ILE A 146 1.94 -6.11 -16.80
N ARG A 147 1.46 -5.24 -17.69
CA ARG A 147 2.20 -4.06 -18.11
C ARG A 147 2.57 -3.17 -16.92
N ASP A 148 1.62 -2.85 -16.05
CA ASP A 148 1.78 -1.90 -14.96
C ASP A 148 2.68 -2.46 -13.84
N TRP A 149 2.48 -3.74 -13.46
CA TRP A 149 3.13 -4.34 -12.30
C TRP A 149 4.43 -5.09 -12.62
N LEU A 150 4.60 -5.64 -13.82
CA LEU A 150 5.87 -6.29 -14.17
C LEU A 150 6.84 -5.33 -14.87
N TYR A 151 6.34 -4.48 -15.75
CA TYR A 151 7.19 -3.65 -16.61
C TYR A 151 7.08 -2.15 -16.31
N GLY A 152 6.03 -1.71 -15.64
CA GLY A 152 5.75 -0.31 -15.37
C GLY A 152 6.35 0.22 -14.07
N GLU A 153 6.10 1.49 -13.79
CA GLU A 153 6.60 2.19 -12.60
C GLU A 153 5.99 1.65 -11.29
N LYS A 154 4.79 1.05 -11.32
CA LYS A 154 4.21 0.38 -10.15
C LYS A 154 5.08 -0.79 -9.69
N GLY A 155 5.52 -1.63 -10.63
CA GLY A 155 6.39 -2.75 -10.32
C GLY A 155 7.77 -2.30 -9.81
N LYS A 156 8.36 -1.28 -10.41
CA LYS A 156 9.63 -0.70 -9.95
C LYS A 156 9.51 -0.16 -8.53
N LEU A 157 8.43 0.59 -8.22
CA LEU A 157 8.15 1.10 -6.88
C LEU A 157 7.94 -0.06 -5.89
N ASN A 158 7.21 -1.10 -6.28
CA ASN A 158 6.97 -2.26 -5.43
C ASN A 158 8.26 -2.97 -5.04
N LYS A 159 9.14 -3.26 -6.00
CA LYS A 159 10.46 -3.87 -5.74
C LYS A 159 11.28 -3.00 -4.80
N GLU A 160 11.38 -1.72 -5.07
CA GLU A 160 12.10 -0.76 -4.23
C GLU A 160 11.58 -0.76 -2.79
N ILE A 161 10.25 -0.76 -2.60
CA ILE A 161 9.64 -0.80 -1.26
C ILE A 161 9.93 -2.14 -0.59
N ALA A 162 9.73 -3.26 -1.28
CA ALA A 162 9.91 -4.60 -0.72
C ALA A 162 11.36 -4.86 -0.28
N GLU A 163 12.34 -4.46 -1.10
CA GLU A 163 13.77 -4.59 -0.79
C GLU A 163 14.20 -3.74 0.42
N ASN A 164 13.52 -2.66 0.64
CA ASN A 164 13.87 -1.65 1.65
C ASN A 164 12.96 -1.64 2.88
N CYS A 165 11.89 -2.45 2.92
CA CYS A 165 11.08 -2.61 4.11
C CYS A 165 11.82 -3.42 5.20
N ALA A 166 11.43 -3.20 6.45
CA ALA A 166 11.93 -4.03 7.54
C ALA A 166 11.48 -5.49 7.32
N PRO A 167 12.38 -6.48 7.36
CA PRO A 167 11.98 -7.87 7.23
C PRO A 167 11.06 -8.26 8.40
N ILE A 168 9.99 -9.00 8.10
CA ILE A 168 9.17 -9.66 9.11
C ILE A 168 10.03 -10.84 9.59
N ARG A 169 10.72 -10.67 10.73
CA ARG A 169 11.43 -11.77 11.36
C ARG A 169 10.44 -12.60 12.16
N PRO A 170 10.40 -13.94 12.00
CA PRO A 170 9.66 -14.79 12.91
C PRO A 170 10.17 -14.56 14.34
N PRO A 171 9.32 -14.75 15.37
CA PRO A 171 9.76 -14.62 16.75
C PRO A 171 10.92 -15.60 17.03
N PRO A 172 11.93 -15.19 17.81
CA PRO A 172 13.02 -16.06 18.16
C PRO A 172 12.48 -17.28 18.94
N GLY A 173 12.73 -18.50 18.44
CA GLY A 173 12.38 -19.74 19.12
C GLY A 173 11.45 -20.70 18.39
N GLN A 174 11.13 -20.49 17.13
CA GLN A 174 10.44 -21.48 16.29
C GLN A 174 11.34 -21.84 15.10
N GLY A 175 12.36 -22.61 15.35
CA GLY A 175 13.22 -23.32 14.41
C GLY A 175 13.33 -24.75 14.86
#